data_22c1aa7ebd82b0571416ac7d3f16062d
#
_entry.id   22c1aa7ebd82b0571416ac7d3f16062d
#
_cell.length_a   1.000
_cell.length_b   1.000
_cell.length_c   1.000
_cell.angle_alpha   90.00
_cell.angle_beta   90.00
_cell.angle_gamma   90.00
#
_symmetry.space_group_name_H-M   'P 1'
#
loop_
_entity.id
_entity.type
_entity.pdbx_description
1 polymer ?
#
loop_
_entity_poly.entity_id
_entity_poly.type
_entity_poly.pdbx_seq_one_letter_code
_entity_poly.pdbx_strand_id
1 'polypeptide(L)'
;MKKSEKEISTNLVQKLVEKHYGIKGNATKLNGEVDFNFKISANNSQYFLKVYNQSIDIEFAKFQENIFNKLDKTLEKKVYPKQLLNTKGNAISSFFDKNNRKRFFRLNSWIDGRLWSEANPITNTLREKLGRSAGKLTKSLESLKIIDSNYNTDWDLAKSLWTVNYLKLFNTKKKLKVIQYFQDSFLNDLASYETLRKSFIHNDINDQNIIITKNLVNPDVKGIIDFGDTLKNQTINDLAVTCTYAIMNCTNPLSSAISVVRGYNENYKLFDNELYHLYNLIGMRLVVSLTKSAINKTEFKENKYLLISEDSAWDLIYKWYSIDRKFAYYNFRQACDLTPHPNQVKFDTWAINQQINIKDLFPSINKNEFLKLDLSVSSEWLGLSDNFKDLDLFENKINYLQQQNLDKIISGGYLEPRQLYNTENYKRECNNGIESRTIHLGVDFWVNEGTEITCLLYTSDAADEEDS
;
A
#
# COMPACT_ATOMS: atom_id res chain seq x y z
N MET A 1 15.34 13.09 22.51
CA MET A 1 14.56 13.28 23.78
C MET A 1 15.50 13.61 24.92
N LYS A 2 15.32 14.74 25.60
CA LYS A 2 16.13 15.12 26.76
C LYS A 2 15.91 14.14 27.92
N LYS A 3 16.96 13.54 28.40
CA LYS A 3 17.09 12.47 29.44
C LYS A 3 16.63 12.87 30.86
N SER A 4 15.63 13.75 31.07
CA SER A 4 15.25 14.22 32.41
C SER A 4 13.78 14.43 32.68
N GLU A 5 12.84 13.83 31.93
CA GLU A 5 11.47 13.79 32.39
C GLU A 5 11.35 12.75 33.51
N LYS A 6 11.12 13.21 34.75
CA LYS A 6 10.85 12.31 35.87
C LYS A 6 9.63 11.47 35.55
N GLU A 7 9.83 10.18 35.55
CA GLU A 7 8.86 9.14 35.22
C GLU A 7 7.56 9.31 36.03
N ILE A 8 6.42 9.21 35.34
CA ILE A 8 5.10 9.14 35.98
C ILE A 8 4.94 7.74 36.55
N SER A 9 4.80 7.62 37.88
CA SER A 9 4.69 6.33 38.55
C SER A 9 3.29 5.72 38.43
N THR A 10 3.22 4.39 38.40
CA THR A 10 1.95 3.64 38.41
C THR A 10 1.08 3.99 39.62
N ASN A 11 1.68 4.19 40.81
CA ASN A 11 0.96 4.60 42.01
C ASN A 11 0.28 5.97 41.89
N LEU A 12 0.95 6.94 41.23
CA LEU A 12 0.32 8.23 40.95
C LEU A 12 -0.86 8.06 40.00
N VAL A 13 -0.66 7.28 38.94
CA VAL A 13 -1.71 7.00 37.95
C VAL A 13 -2.93 6.35 38.57
N GLN A 14 -2.77 5.35 39.44
CA GLN A 14 -3.88 4.74 40.17
C GLN A 14 -4.69 5.76 40.99
N LYS A 15 -3.98 6.64 41.74
CA LYS A 15 -4.61 7.72 42.51
C LYS A 15 -5.35 8.72 41.62
N LEU A 16 -4.80 9.06 40.46
CA LEU A 16 -5.43 9.97 39.49
C LEU A 16 -6.73 9.35 38.93
N VAL A 17 -6.69 8.09 38.57
CA VAL A 17 -7.83 7.38 37.99
C VAL A 17 -8.94 7.23 39.05
N GLU A 18 -8.62 6.86 40.29
CA GLU A 18 -9.57 6.82 41.37
C GLU A 18 -10.19 8.18 41.67
N LYS A 19 -9.36 9.25 41.78
CA LYS A 19 -9.82 10.60 42.10
C LYS A 19 -10.71 11.21 41.00
N HIS A 20 -10.36 11.00 39.72
CA HIS A 20 -11.02 11.69 38.61
C HIS A 20 -12.12 10.87 37.94
N TYR A 21 -12.07 9.53 38.03
CA TYR A 21 -13.03 8.65 37.35
C TYR A 21 -13.77 7.72 38.32
N GLY A 22 -13.42 7.71 39.60
CA GLY A 22 -14.03 6.81 40.58
C GLY A 22 -13.67 5.33 40.39
N ILE A 23 -12.63 5.04 39.59
CA ILE A 23 -12.25 3.68 39.23
C ILE A 23 -11.03 3.26 40.05
N LYS A 24 -11.19 2.20 40.84
CA LYS A 24 -10.11 1.52 41.57
C LYS A 24 -9.53 0.40 40.72
N GLY A 25 -8.25 0.45 40.40
CA GLY A 25 -7.62 -0.56 39.57
C GLY A 25 -6.09 -0.47 39.59
N ASN A 26 -5.46 -1.51 39.07
CA ASN A 26 -4.00 -1.60 38.93
C ASN A 26 -3.55 -0.98 37.62
N ALA A 27 -2.51 -0.16 37.70
CA ALA A 27 -1.88 0.46 36.54
C ALA A 27 -0.63 -0.32 36.09
N THR A 28 -0.55 -0.65 34.81
CA THR A 28 0.64 -1.22 34.16
C THR A 28 1.11 -0.25 33.09
N LYS A 29 2.40 0.10 33.11
CA LYS A 29 3.00 1.00 32.10
C LYS A 29 3.06 0.29 30.76
N LEU A 30 2.71 1.02 29.70
CA LEU A 30 2.83 0.62 28.31
C LEU A 30 3.93 1.42 27.63
N ASN A 31 4.43 0.91 26.51
CA ASN A 31 5.37 1.64 25.68
C ASN A 31 4.72 2.86 25.03
N GLY A 32 5.50 3.92 24.82
CA GLY A 32 5.09 5.15 24.14
C GLY A 32 6.33 5.93 23.75
N GLU A 33 6.30 6.58 22.59
CA GLU A 33 7.44 7.39 22.11
C GLU A 33 7.52 8.74 22.80
N VAL A 34 6.38 9.39 22.99
CA VAL A 34 6.29 10.77 23.47
C VAL A 34 5.48 10.88 24.74
N ASP A 35 4.31 10.23 24.80
CA ASP A 35 3.37 10.28 25.92
C ASP A 35 3.57 9.13 26.89
N PHE A 36 3.05 9.29 28.11
CA PHE A 36 3.06 8.20 29.10
C PHE A 36 1.75 7.40 29.02
N ASN A 37 1.84 6.15 28.62
CA ASN A 37 0.73 5.26 28.38
C ASN A 37 0.60 4.21 29.49
N PHE A 38 -0.63 3.95 29.95
CA PHE A 38 -0.89 2.95 30.98
C PHE A 38 -2.14 2.14 30.67
N LYS A 39 -2.07 0.86 30.97
CA LYS A 39 -3.24 -0.01 31.06
C LYS A 39 -3.75 0.02 32.49
N ILE A 40 -5.04 0.25 32.68
CA ILE A 40 -5.72 0.20 33.98
C ILE A 40 -6.60 -1.05 33.98
N SER A 41 -6.36 -1.92 34.93
CA SER A 41 -7.18 -3.15 35.16
C SER A 41 -7.99 -2.98 36.42
N ALA A 42 -9.33 -2.93 36.31
CA ALA A 42 -10.27 -2.69 37.38
C ALA A 42 -11.40 -3.69 37.29
N ASN A 43 -11.51 -4.60 38.26
CA ASN A 43 -12.48 -5.70 38.27
C ASN A 43 -12.54 -6.43 36.92
N ASN A 44 -13.70 -6.41 36.25
CA ASN A 44 -13.88 -7.04 34.92
C ASN A 44 -13.67 -6.07 33.74
N SER A 45 -13.16 -4.88 34.00
CA SER A 45 -12.99 -3.83 32.97
C SER A 45 -11.53 -3.41 32.83
N GLN A 46 -11.15 -3.04 31.61
CA GLN A 46 -9.82 -2.54 31.30
C GLN A 46 -9.95 -1.19 30.61
N TYR A 47 -8.97 -0.32 30.85
CA TYR A 47 -8.94 1.03 30.29
C TYR A 47 -7.54 1.38 29.83
N PHE A 48 -7.45 2.36 28.94
CA PHE A 48 -6.21 2.96 28.47
C PHE A 48 -6.13 4.39 28.99
N LEU A 49 -5.11 4.69 29.79
CA LEU A 49 -4.81 6.04 30.24
C LEU A 49 -3.64 6.60 29.46
N LYS A 50 -3.83 7.77 28.84
CA LYS A 50 -2.77 8.57 28.23
C LYS A 50 -2.53 9.81 29.08
N VAL A 51 -1.30 10.00 29.54
CA VAL A 51 -0.83 11.25 30.16
C VAL A 51 0.04 11.94 29.13
N TYR A 52 -0.41 13.08 28.69
CA TYR A 52 0.28 13.84 27.64
C TYR A 52 1.67 14.32 28.10
N ASN A 53 2.57 14.43 27.15
CA ASN A 53 3.86 15.07 27.32
C ASN A 53 3.64 16.53 27.79
N GLN A 54 4.62 17.07 28.53
CA GLN A 54 4.54 18.42 29.08
C GLN A 54 4.55 19.54 28.01
N SER A 55 4.99 19.25 26.79
CA SER A 55 4.99 20.21 25.67
C SER A 55 3.64 20.32 24.97
N ILE A 56 2.68 19.44 25.30
CA ILE A 56 1.36 19.44 24.68
C ILE A 56 0.50 20.58 25.22
N ASP A 57 -0.01 21.39 24.32
CA ASP A 57 -1.02 22.39 24.60
C ASP A 57 -2.39 21.73 24.83
N ILE A 58 -3.21 22.41 25.66
CA ILE A 58 -4.61 22.00 25.91
C ILE A 58 -5.43 21.99 24.61
N GLU A 59 -5.13 22.85 23.66
CA GLU A 59 -5.84 22.93 22.39
C GLU A 59 -5.62 21.66 21.53
N PHE A 60 -4.43 21.07 21.56
CA PHE A 60 -4.18 19.78 20.91
C PHE A 60 -4.97 18.64 21.60
N ALA A 61 -5.04 18.64 22.91
CA ALA A 61 -5.84 17.64 23.64
C ALA A 61 -7.34 17.78 23.32
N LYS A 62 -7.86 19.01 23.22
CA LYS A 62 -9.24 19.30 22.79
C LYS A 62 -9.48 18.92 21.33
N PHE A 63 -8.50 19.13 20.46
CA PHE A 63 -8.59 18.68 19.08
C PHE A 63 -8.82 17.16 19.01
N GLN A 64 -8.05 16.38 19.77
CA GLN A 64 -8.23 14.93 19.85
C GLN A 64 -9.59 14.54 20.49
N GLU A 65 -10.08 15.28 21.49
CA GLU A 65 -11.42 15.09 22.06
C GLU A 65 -12.50 15.26 20.98
N ASN A 66 -12.40 16.28 20.14
CA ASN A 66 -13.34 16.53 19.05
C ASN A 66 -13.36 15.39 18.01
N ILE A 67 -12.21 14.75 17.75
CA ILE A 67 -12.13 13.57 16.89
C ILE A 67 -12.99 12.44 17.50
N PHE A 68 -12.79 12.10 18.77
CA PHE A 68 -13.56 11.04 19.43
C PHE A 68 -15.05 11.35 19.48
N ASN A 69 -15.43 12.60 19.79
CA ASN A 69 -16.82 13.03 19.79
C ASN A 69 -17.49 12.88 18.42
N LYS A 70 -16.72 13.05 17.35
CA LYS A 70 -17.22 12.86 15.98
C LYS A 70 -17.37 11.37 15.65
N LEU A 71 -16.35 10.58 15.96
CA LEU A 71 -16.39 9.12 15.74
C LEU A 71 -17.55 8.46 16.47
N ASP A 72 -17.86 8.90 17.70
CA ASP A 72 -19.01 8.42 18.47
C ASP A 72 -20.37 8.67 17.77
N LYS A 73 -20.46 9.71 16.93
CA LYS A 73 -21.69 10.07 16.21
C LYS A 73 -21.81 9.41 14.83
N THR A 74 -20.69 8.99 14.22
CA THR A 74 -20.65 8.61 12.79
C THR A 74 -20.40 7.14 12.55
N LEU A 75 -19.86 6.41 13.51
CA LEU A 75 -19.55 4.98 13.36
C LEU A 75 -20.52 4.11 14.19
N GLU A 76 -21.32 3.28 13.52
CA GLU A 76 -22.25 2.33 14.15
C GLU A 76 -21.51 1.24 14.95
N LYS A 77 -20.43 0.67 14.41
CA LYS A 77 -19.52 -0.24 15.12
C LYS A 77 -18.31 0.53 15.63
N LYS A 78 -18.08 0.50 16.91
CA LYS A 78 -16.94 1.14 17.57
C LYS A 78 -15.65 0.39 17.24
N VAL A 79 -15.00 0.80 16.16
CA VAL A 79 -13.67 0.35 15.74
C VAL A 79 -12.56 1.28 16.28
N TYR A 80 -12.84 2.00 17.36
CA TYR A 80 -11.91 2.94 18.00
C TYR A 80 -12.15 2.96 19.52
N PRO A 81 -11.19 3.38 20.37
CA PRO A 81 -11.37 3.48 21.81
C PRO A 81 -12.42 4.53 22.17
N LYS A 82 -13.42 4.16 23.01
CA LYS A 82 -14.39 5.12 23.53
C LYS A 82 -13.73 6.00 24.59
N GLN A 83 -13.89 7.30 24.50
CA GLN A 83 -13.43 8.25 25.52
C GLN A 83 -14.36 8.22 26.73
N LEU A 84 -13.79 8.18 27.95
CA LEU A 84 -14.54 8.21 29.19
C LEU A 84 -14.53 9.64 29.76
N LEU A 85 -15.69 10.06 30.24
CA LEU A 85 -15.80 11.34 30.97
C LEU A 85 -15.41 11.13 32.43
N ASN A 86 -14.74 12.12 33.00
CA ASN A 86 -14.44 12.14 34.44
C ASN A 86 -15.69 12.45 35.27
N THR A 87 -15.59 12.39 36.59
CA THR A 87 -16.70 12.64 37.52
C THR A 87 -17.31 14.05 37.41
N LYS A 88 -16.66 14.97 36.74
CA LYS A 88 -17.12 16.34 36.43
C LYS A 88 -17.71 16.48 35.01
N GLY A 89 -17.82 15.38 34.26
CA GLY A 89 -18.33 15.39 32.88
C GLY A 89 -17.32 15.84 31.82
N ASN A 90 -16.03 15.99 32.15
CA ASN A 90 -15.00 16.40 31.20
C ASN A 90 -14.22 15.20 30.66
N ALA A 91 -13.90 15.21 29.40
CA ALA A 91 -13.09 14.18 28.75
C ALA A 91 -11.58 14.29 29.09
N ILE A 92 -11.10 15.51 29.29
CA ILE A 92 -9.73 15.79 29.66
C ILE A 92 -9.65 16.16 31.13
N SER A 93 -8.73 15.55 31.85
CA SER A 93 -8.40 15.83 33.23
C SER A 93 -7.00 16.44 33.33
N SER A 94 -6.71 17.11 34.45
CA SER A 94 -5.36 17.66 34.70
C SER A 94 -4.91 17.47 36.15
N PHE A 95 -3.60 17.44 36.33
CA PHE A 95 -2.96 17.44 37.65
C PHE A 95 -1.64 18.24 37.61
N PHE A 96 -1.10 18.55 38.76
CA PHE A 96 0.24 19.16 38.87
C PHE A 96 1.25 18.07 39.18
N ASP A 97 2.31 17.98 38.38
CA ASP A 97 3.42 17.04 38.62
C ASP A 97 4.32 17.50 39.80
N LYS A 98 5.32 16.71 40.15
CA LYS A 98 6.24 17.02 41.27
C LYS A 98 7.04 18.32 41.06
N ASN A 99 7.09 18.86 39.86
CA ASN A 99 7.74 20.10 39.53
C ASN A 99 6.73 21.28 39.41
N ASN A 100 5.52 21.11 39.95
CA ASN A 100 4.41 22.05 39.88
C ASN A 100 4.00 22.46 38.46
N ARG A 101 4.17 21.54 37.47
CA ARG A 101 3.77 21.77 36.08
C ARG A 101 2.43 21.08 35.83
N LYS A 102 1.51 21.80 35.18
CA LYS A 102 0.21 21.27 34.81
C LYS A 102 0.35 20.23 33.72
N ARG A 103 -0.20 19.01 33.95
CA ARG A 103 -0.23 17.92 33.03
C ARG A 103 -1.68 17.56 32.69
N PHE A 104 -1.93 17.19 31.44
CA PHE A 104 -3.23 16.73 30.99
C PHE A 104 -3.21 15.22 30.81
N PHE A 105 -4.37 14.60 31.00
CA PHE A 105 -4.57 13.18 30.79
C PHE A 105 -6.00 12.86 30.44
N ARG A 106 -6.20 11.72 29.77
CA ARG A 106 -7.52 11.18 29.42
C ARG A 106 -7.57 9.69 29.65
N LEU A 107 -8.80 9.17 29.86
CA LEU A 107 -9.08 7.75 30.01
C LEU A 107 -9.97 7.28 28.86
N ASN A 108 -9.57 6.21 28.21
CA ASN A 108 -10.32 5.58 27.11
C ASN A 108 -10.65 4.13 27.47
N SER A 109 -11.66 3.55 26.82
CA SER A 109 -11.92 2.11 26.91
C SER A 109 -10.76 1.32 26.33
N TRP A 110 -10.51 0.14 26.86
CA TRP A 110 -9.57 -0.82 26.31
C TRP A 110 -10.23 -1.61 25.18
N ILE A 111 -9.55 -1.78 24.07
CA ILE A 111 -9.97 -2.71 23.01
C ILE A 111 -9.21 -4.01 23.23
N ASP A 112 -9.94 -5.05 23.69
CA ASP A 112 -9.33 -6.35 23.93
C ASP A 112 -9.15 -7.12 22.64
N GLY A 113 -7.92 -7.53 22.35
CA GLY A 113 -7.55 -8.23 21.13
C GLY A 113 -6.06 -8.55 21.07
N ARG A 114 -5.55 -8.80 19.89
CA ARG A 114 -4.14 -8.94 19.57
C ARG A 114 -3.71 -7.79 18.65
N LEU A 115 -2.45 -7.41 18.67
CA LEU A 115 -1.90 -6.47 17.71
C LEU A 115 -1.80 -7.12 16.32
N TRP A 116 -1.88 -6.31 15.28
CA TRP A 116 -1.64 -6.76 13.90
C TRP A 116 -0.26 -7.37 13.75
N SER A 117 0.75 -6.78 14.38
CA SER A 117 2.14 -7.27 14.42
C SER A 117 2.28 -8.68 15.00
N GLU A 118 1.30 -9.14 15.79
CA GLU A 118 1.26 -10.49 16.38
C GLU A 118 0.46 -11.48 15.53
N ALA A 119 -0.15 -11.01 14.44
CA ALA A 119 -0.96 -11.86 13.56
C ALA A 119 -0.07 -12.72 12.66
N ASN A 120 -0.30 -14.03 12.68
CA ASN A 120 0.35 -14.99 11.79
C ASN A 120 -0.59 -16.21 11.58
N PRO A 121 -0.96 -16.53 10.32
CA PRO A 121 -0.70 -15.76 9.10
C PRO A 121 -1.56 -14.51 8.97
N ILE A 122 -1.08 -13.50 8.24
CA ILE A 122 -1.89 -12.37 7.77
C ILE A 122 -2.40 -12.73 6.36
N THR A 123 -3.69 -13.05 6.25
CA THR A 123 -4.31 -13.44 4.98
C THR A 123 -4.77 -12.22 4.18
N ASN A 124 -4.98 -12.37 2.87
CA ASN A 124 -5.56 -11.32 2.03
C ASN A 124 -6.99 -10.95 2.46
N THR A 125 -7.76 -11.93 2.96
CA THR A 125 -9.08 -11.67 3.56
C THR A 125 -8.99 -10.75 4.78
N LEU A 126 -8.00 -10.94 5.65
CA LEU A 126 -7.79 -10.06 6.81
C LEU A 126 -7.34 -8.66 6.37
N ARG A 127 -6.49 -8.56 5.33
CA ARG A 127 -6.07 -7.27 4.73
C ARG A 127 -7.27 -6.51 4.14
N GLU A 128 -8.17 -7.20 3.48
CA GLU A 128 -9.39 -6.61 2.94
C GLU A 128 -10.31 -6.09 4.05
N LYS A 129 -10.46 -6.84 5.16
CA LYS A 129 -11.17 -6.37 6.35
C LYS A 129 -10.52 -5.13 6.97
N LEU A 130 -9.18 -5.06 6.97
CA LEU A 130 -8.45 -3.86 7.40
C LEU A 130 -8.77 -2.67 6.48
N GLY A 131 -8.72 -2.87 5.17
CA GLY A 131 -9.11 -1.86 4.20
C GLY A 131 -10.52 -1.31 4.47
N ARG A 132 -11.51 -2.20 4.69
CA ARG A 132 -12.89 -1.81 5.05
C ARG A 132 -12.94 -0.96 6.31
N SER A 133 -12.18 -1.32 7.33
CA SER A 133 -12.16 -0.60 8.61
C SER A 133 -11.49 0.77 8.47
N ALA A 134 -10.37 0.85 7.75
CA ALA A 134 -9.68 2.10 7.46
C ALA A 134 -10.53 3.03 6.59
N GLY A 135 -11.18 2.52 5.52
CA GLY A 135 -12.07 3.31 4.67
C GLY A 135 -13.27 3.88 5.44
N LYS A 136 -13.87 3.12 6.37
CA LYS A 136 -14.93 3.63 7.26
C LYS A 136 -14.41 4.73 8.16
N LEU A 137 -13.22 4.58 8.72
CA LEU A 137 -12.61 5.58 9.58
C LEU A 137 -12.33 6.87 8.79
N THR A 138 -11.71 6.78 7.63
CA THR A 138 -11.45 7.93 6.75
C THR A 138 -12.72 8.67 6.39
N LYS A 139 -13.79 7.96 5.99
CA LYS A 139 -15.09 8.56 5.71
C LYS A 139 -15.66 9.34 6.92
N SER A 140 -15.44 8.83 8.13
CA SER A 140 -15.88 9.51 9.34
C SER A 140 -15.03 10.74 9.65
N LEU A 141 -13.71 10.66 9.44
CA LEU A 141 -12.78 11.78 9.67
C LEU A 141 -12.96 12.89 8.63
N GLU A 142 -13.25 12.57 7.36
CA GLU A 142 -13.51 13.54 6.31
C GLU A 142 -14.62 14.54 6.69
N SER A 143 -15.62 14.08 7.43
CA SER A 143 -16.75 14.90 7.86
C SER A 143 -16.44 15.83 9.05
N LEU A 144 -15.21 15.82 9.57
CA LEU A 144 -14.80 16.71 10.65
C LEU A 144 -14.74 18.17 10.16
N LYS A 145 -15.47 19.04 10.88
CA LYS A 145 -15.43 20.50 10.70
C LYS A 145 -14.80 21.12 11.94
N ILE A 146 -13.51 20.92 12.09
CA ILE A 146 -12.72 21.46 13.21
C ILE A 146 -11.55 22.26 12.66
N ILE A 147 -11.03 23.18 13.47
CA ILE A 147 -9.82 23.92 13.13
C ILE A 147 -8.65 22.94 13.18
N ASP A 148 -7.77 23.01 12.18
CA ASP A 148 -6.54 22.22 12.15
C ASP A 148 -5.66 22.64 13.35
N SER A 149 -5.03 21.66 13.99
CA SER A 149 -4.15 21.87 15.13
C SER A 149 -2.79 22.48 14.75
N ASN A 150 -2.50 22.66 13.45
CA ASN A 150 -1.17 22.97 12.93
C ASN A 150 -0.07 22.02 13.47
N TYR A 151 -0.48 20.80 13.84
CA TYR A 151 0.45 19.78 14.32
C TYR A 151 1.43 19.41 13.22
N ASN A 152 2.71 19.46 13.52
CA ASN A 152 3.78 19.15 12.60
C ASN A 152 4.49 17.88 13.07
N THR A 153 4.57 16.88 12.21
CA THR A 153 5.23 15.60 12.50
C THR A 153 6.12 15.20 11.32
N ASP A 154 7.23 14.56 11.62
CA ASP A 154 8.11 13.99 10.58
C ASP A 154 7.45 12.82 9.85
N TRP A 155 6.34 12.27 10.38
CA TRP A 155 5.54 11.23 9.77
C TRP A 155 4.55 11.73 8.72
N ASP A 156 4.47 13.04 8.51
CA ASP A 156 3.64 13.66 7.47
C ASP A 156 4.19 13.36 6.08
N LEU A 157 3.52 12.48 5.32
CA LEU A 157 3.94 12.09 3.97
C LEU A 157 4.00 13.26 2.99
N ALA A 158 3.14 14.27 3.14
CA ALA A 158 3.19 15.45 2.28
C ALA A 158 4.50 16.24 2.43
N LYS A 159 5.16 16.09 3.56
CA LYS A 159 6.43 16.76 3.87
C LYS A 159 7.63 15.80 3.84
N SER A 160 7.45 14.57 3.37
CA SER A 160 8.45 13.49 3.48
C SER A 160 9.80 13.75 2.79
N LEU A 161 9.89 14.76 1.93
CA LEU A 161 11.16 15.17 1.28
C LEU A 161 12.23 15.68 2.26
N TRP A 162 11.91 15.92 3.55
CA TRP A 162 12.94 16.16 4.57
C TRP A 162 13.99 15.04 4.63
N THR A 163 13.61 13.82 4.25
CA THR A 163 14.48 12.63 4.22
C THR A 163 15.67 12.77 3.27
N VAL A 164 15.59 13.64 2.26
CA VAL A 164 16.71 13.92 1.31
C VAL A 164 17.95 14.42 2.06
N ASN A 165 17.78 15.18 3.14
CA ASN A 165 18.89 15.71 3.94
C ASN A 165 19.69 14.62 4.68
N TYR A 166 19.18 13.38 4.69
CA TYR A 166 19.74 12.26 5.45
C TYR A 166 20.29 11.14 4.58
N LEU A 167 20.41 11.33 3.27
CA LEU A 167 20.94 10.32 2.33
C LEU A 167 22.32 9.77 2.73
N LYS A 168 23.17 10.60 3.34
CA LYS A 168 24.50 10.20 3.86
C LYS A 168 24.47 9.10 4.94
N LEU A 169 23.31 8.84 5.54
CA LEU A 169 23.15 7.76 6.52
C LEU A 169 23.07 6.37 5.85
N PHE A 170 22.85 6.31 4.55
CA PHE A 170 22.77 5.06 3.78
C PHE A 170 24.09 4.77 3.08
N ASN A 171 24.80 3.75 3.53
CA ASN A 171 26.21 3.49 3.21
C ASN A 171 26.45 2.53 2.03
N THR A 172 25.42 2.02 1.37
CA THR A 172 25.55 1.14 0.19
C THR A 172 24.88 1.72 -1.04
N LYS A 173 25.48 1.50 -2.23
CA LYS A 173 24.90 1.95 -3.51
C LYS A 173 23.47 1.42 -3.71
N LYS A 174 23.20 0.16 -3.31
CA LYS A 174 21.87 -0.45 -3.43
C LYS A 174 20.84 0.30 -2.58
N LYS A 175 21.16 0.61 -1.32
CA LYS A 175 20.27 1.36 -0.42
C LYS A 175 20.01 2.77 -0.95
N LEU A 176 21.06 3.48 -1.34
CA LEU A 176 20.95 4.83 -1.91
C LEU A 176 20.06 4.86 -3.15
N LYS A 177 20.29 3.94 -4.11
CA LYS A 177 19.52 3.86 -5.35
C LYS A 177 18.01 3.75 -5.09
N VAL A 178 17.60 2.87 -4.18
CA VAL A 178 16.18 2.64 -3.89
C VAL A 178 15.55 3.83 -3.14
N ILE A 179 16.25 4.40 -2.16
CA ILE A 179 15.78 5.57 -1.43
C ILE A 179 15.61 6.77 -2.37
N GLN A 180 16.63 7.07 -3.19
CA GLN A 180 16.59 8.16 -4.16
C GLN A 180 15.48 7.98 -5.19
N TYR A 181 15.28 6.75 -5.70
CA TYR A 181 14.20 6.47 -6.64
C TYR A 181 12.83 6.95 -6.15
N PHE A 182 12.46 6.63 -4.90
CA PHE A 182 11.17 7.05 -4.36
C PHE A 182 11.11 8.55 -4.06
N GLN A 183 12.23 9.15 -3.60
CA GLN A 183 12.32 10.58 -3.37
C GLN A 183 12.18 11.37 -4.68
N ASP A 184 12.90 10.97 -5.73
CA ASP A 184 12.85 11.62 -7.05
C ASP A 184 11.47 11.43 -7.69
N SER A 185 10.90 10.21 -7.63
CA SER A 185 9.55 9.94 -8.13
C SER A 185 8.50 10.78 -7.40
N PHE A 186 8.60 10.96 -6.09
CA PHE A 186 7.66 11.79 -5.33
C PHE A 186 7.84 13.27 -5.66
N LEU A 187 9.08 13.74 -5.80
CA LEU A 187 9.38 15.11 -6.20
C LEU A 187 8.81 15.44 -7.59
N ASN A 188 8.98 14.54 -8.55
CA ASN A 188 8.45 14.70 -9.91
C ASN A 188 6.92 14.75 -9.94
N ASP A 189 6.27 14.04 -9.04
CA ASP A 189 4.81 14.00 -8.94
C ASP A 189 4.23 15.09 -8.02
N LEU A 190 5.04 15.88 -7.36
CA LEU A 190 4.63 16.77 -6.25
C LEU A 190 3.50 17.72 -6.66
N ALA A 191 3.60 18.35 -7.84
CA ALA A 191 2.59 19.29 -8.31
C ALA A 191 1.20 18.64 -8.48
N SER A 192 1.13 17.44 -9.02
CA SER A 192 -0.14 16.69 -9.16
C SER A 192 -0.63 16.14 -7.81
N TYR A 193 0.29 15.69 -6.95
CA TYR A 193 -0.04 15.24 -5.60
C TYR A 193 -0.67 16.35 -4.74
N GLU A 194 -0.18 17.59 -4.83
CA GLU A 194 -0.72 18.72 -4.07
C GLU A 194 -2.17 19.06 -4.43
N THR A 195 -2.63 18.68 -5.64
CA THR A 195 -4.01 18.89 -6.09
C THR A 195 -5.00 17.87 -5.54
N LEU A 196 -4.53 16.78 -4.92
CA LEU A 196 -5.40 15.73 -4.38
C LEU A 196 -6.27 16.26 -3.25
N ARG A 197 -7.46 15.66 -3.09
CA ARG A 197 -8.39 16.03 -2.01
C ARG A 197 -7.75 15.82 -0.64
N LYS A 198 -8.08 16.71 0.29
CA LYS A 198 -7.57 16.73 1.66
C LYS A 198 -8.70 16.55 2.66
N SER A 199 -8.45 15.73 3.68
CA SER A 199 -9.33 15.57 4.83
C SER A 199 -8.52 15.40 6.11
N PHE A 200 -9.18 15.31 7.26
CA PHE A 200 -8.52 14.76 8.43
C PHE A 200 -8.29 13.27 8.22
N ILE A 201 -7.08 12.83 8.49
CA ILE A 201 -6.64 11.44 8.38
C ILE A 201 -6.03 10.99 9.70
N HIS A 202 -6.06 9.69 9.96
CA HIS A 202 -5.42 9.10 11.14
C HIS A 202 -3.89 9.25 11.10
N ASN A 203 -3.31 9.13 9.90
CA ASN A 203 -1.89 9.30 9.58
C ASN A 203 -0.93 8.23 10.16
N ASP A 204 -1.40 7.35 11.04
CA ASP A 204 -0.54 6.33 11.67
C ASP A 204 -1.25 4.99 11.89
N ILE A 205 -1.94 4.48 10.84
CA ILE A 205 -2.54 3.12 10.86
C ILE A 205 -1.43 2.09 10.62
N ASN A 206 -0.55 1.93 11.61
CA ASN A 206 0.57 0.99 11.58
C ASN A 206 0.19 -0.33 12.31
N ASP A 207 1.08 -1.31 12.28
CA ASP A 207 0.88 -2.66 12.83
C ASP A 207 0.78 -2.72 14.36
N GLN A 208 1.19 -1.67 15.07
CA GLN A 208 1.02 -1.52 16.53
C GLN A 208 -0.29 -0.80 16.89
N ASN A 209 -0.92 -0.13 15.93
CA ASN A 209 -2.15 0.65 16.12
C ASN A 209 -3.41 -0.08 15.61
N ILE A 210 -3.27 -1.30 15.08
CA ILE A 210 -4.38 -2.12 14.61
C ILE A 210 -4.59 -3.28 15.58
N ILE A 211 -5.80 -3.36 16.15
CA ILE A 211 -6.23 -4.45 17.04
C ILE A 211 -7.10 -5.42 16.24
N ILE A 212 -6.76 -6.70 16.30
CA ILE A 212 -7.54 -7.79 15.70
C ILE A 212 -8.16 -8.69 16.78
N THR A 213 -9.16 -9.45 16.41
CA THR A 213 -9.80 -10.41 17.33
C THR A 213 -8.82 -11.50 17.75
N LYS A 214 -9.11 -12.16 18.88
CA LYS A 214 -8.35 -13.31 19.39
C LYS A 214 -8.61 -14.60 18.60
N ASN A 215 -9.58 -14.59 17.68
CA ASN A 215 -9.87 -15.74 16.82
C ASN A 215 -8.67 -15.99 15.88
N LEU A 216 -8.10 -17.19 15.95
CA LEU A 216 -6.93 -17.56 15.15
C LEU A 216 -7.29 -18.04 13.74
N VAL A 217 -8.50 -18.60 13.58
CA VAL A 217 -8.94 -19.21 12.29
C VAL A 217 -9.49 -18.14 11.34
N ASN A 218 -10.35 -17.28 11.85
CA ASN A 218 -10.95 -16.19 11.07
C ASN A 218 -10.88 -14.88 11.86
N PRO A 219 -9.70 -14.26 11.92
CA PRO A 219 -9.53 -12.98 12.59
C PRO A 219 -10.29 -11.86 11.87
N ASP A 220 -10.66 -10.84 12.64
CA ASP A 220 -11.29 -9.62 12.14
C ASP A 220 -10.63 -8.40 12.76
N VAL A 221 -10.72 -7.24 12.12
CA VAL A 221 -10.27 -5.97 12.68
C VAL A 221 -11.27 -5.54 13.75
N LYS A 222 -10.78 -5.40 14.98
CA LYS A 222 -11.58 -5.04 16.15
C LYS A 222 -11.48 -3.56 16.48
N GLY A 223 -10.36 -2.93 16.12
CA GLY A 223 -10.20 -1.50 16.33
C GLY A 223 -8.90 -0.94 15.78
N ILE A 224 -8.92 0.37 15.58
CA ILE A 224 -7.76 1.21 15.25
C ILE A 224 -7.58 2.17 16.44
N ILE A 225 -6.36 2.28 16.93
CA ILE A 225 -6.01 3.04 18.14
C ILE A 225 -4.96 4.10 17.83
N ASP A 226 -4.73 4.97 18.79
CA ASP A 226 -3.74 6.06 18.78
C ASP A 226 -3.94 7.14 17.70
N PHE A 227 -4.84 8.05 17.96
CA PHE A 227 -5.14 9.23 17.12
C PHE A 227 -4.17 10.40 17.37
N GLY A 228 -2.95 10.12 17.87
CA GLY A 228 -1.95 11.13 18.22
C GLY A 228 -1.44 11.91 17.03
N ASP A 229 -1.34 11.28 15.88
CA ASP A 229 -0.81 11.87 14.66
C ASP A 229 -1.87 12.34 13.65
N THR A 230 -3.14 12.40 14.09
CA THR A 230 -4.24 12.87 13.23
C THR A 230 -4.02 14.31 12.81
N LEU A 231 -4.07 14.56 11.52
CA LEU A 231 -3.86 15.87 10.91
C LEU A 231 -4.68 16.01 9.61
N LYS A 232 -4.77 17.23 9.06
CA LYS A 232 -5.41 17.48 7.77
C LYS A 232 -4.38 17.34 6.65
N ASN A 233 -4.59 16.39 5.75
CA ASN A 233 -3.64 16.08 4.67
C ASN A 233 -4.35 15.44 3.47
N GLN A 234 -3.58 15.12 2.41
CA GLN A 234 -4.10 14.33 1.29
C GLN A 234 -4.66 13.01 1.82
N THR A 235 -5.93 12.76 1.53
CA THR A 235 -6.69 11.64 2.11
C THR A 235 -6.08 10.28 1.77
N ILE A 236 -5.48 10.16 0.59
CA ILE A 236 -4.80 8.93 0.12
C ILE A 236 -3.64 8.49 1.01
N ASN A 237 -3.02 9.42 1.77
CA ASN A 237 -1.91 9.10 2.66
C ASN A 237 -2.30 8.08 3.74
N ASP A 238 -3.55 8.13 4.23
CA ASP A 238 -4.05 7.16 5.22
C ASP A 238 -4.05 5.73 4.67
N LEU A 239 -4.48 5.57 3.40
CA LEU A 239 -4.41 4.28 2.71
C LEU A 239 -2.96 3.85 2.46
N ALA A 240 -2.08 4.77 2.07
CA ALA A 240 -0.67 4.45 1.84
C ALA A 240 0.02 3.94 3.11
N VAL A 241 -0.21 4.59 4.25
CA VAL A 241 0.30 4.13 5.55
C VAL A 241 -0.28 2.77 5.90
N THR A 242 -1.60 2.59 5.78
CA THR A 242 -2.28 1.31 6.05
C THR A 242 -1.72 0.18 5.18
N CYS A 243 -1.56 0.41 3.87
CA CYS A 243 -0.97 -0.57 2.95
C CYS A 243 0.46 -0.93 3.38
N THR A 244 1.31 0.06 3.65
CA THR A 244 2.71 -0.16 4.01
C THR A 244 2.86 -1.16 5.14
N TYR A 245 2.13 -0.99 6.23
CA TYR A 245 2.23 -1.88 7.40
C TYR A 245 1.45 -3.18 7.24
N ALA A 246 0.37 -3.19 6.45
CA ALA A 246 -0.39 -4.41 6.16
C ALA A 246 0.38 -5.41 5.27
N ILE A 247 1.36 -4.94 4.50
CA ILE A 247 2.14 -5.77 3.56
C ILE A 247 3.56 -6.09 4.04
N MET A 248 3.93 -5.68 5.26
CA MET A 248 5.20 -6.09 5.87
C MET A 248 5.30 -7.62 5.93
N ASN A 249 6.50 -8.15 5.69
CA ASN A 249 6.82 -9.57 5.78
C ASN A 249 5.98 -10.49 4.86
N CYS A 250 5.34 -9.96 3.81
CA CYS A 250 4.61 -10.79 2.84
C CYS A 250 5.50 -11.20 1.66
N THR A 251 5.12 -12.30 1.00
CA THR A 251 5.81 -12.80 -0.19
C THR A 251 5.44 -11.99 -1.43
N ASN A 252 4.17 -11.63 -1.60
CA ASN A 252 3.69 -10.83 -2.73
C ASN A 252 3.07 -9.51 -2.24
N PRO A 253 3.87 -8.43 -2.15
CA PRO A 253 3.40 -7.16 -1.60
C PRO A 253 2.31 -6.49 -2.46
N LEU A 254 2.35 -6.61 -3.79
CA LEU A 254 1.33 -6.00 -4.64
C LEU A 254 -0.03 -6.66 -4.45
N SER A 255 -0.11 -7.99 -4.50
CA SER A 255 -1.36 -8.73 -4.26
C SER A 255 -1.94 -8.44 -2.88
N SER A 256 -1.06 -8.30 -1.89
CA SER A 256 -1.43 -7.95 -0.52
C SER A 256 -1.98 -6.52 -0.41
N ALA A 257 -1.34 -5.55 -1.06
CA ALA A 257 -1.81 -4.15 -1.11
C ALA A 257 -3.15 -4.03 -1.85
N ILE A 258 -3.33 -4.73 -2.97
CA ILE A 258 -4.58 -4.80 -3.72
C ILE A 258 -5.76 -5.20 -2.81
N SER A 259 -5.55 -6.15 -1.89
CA SER A 259 -6.59 -6.58 -0.95
C SER A 259 -6.99 -5.46 0.01
N VAL A 260 -6.03 -4.68 0.51
CA VAL A 260 -6.31 -3.50 1.36
C VAL A 260 -7.06 -2.43 0.57
N VAL A 261 -6.59 -2.13 -0.65
CA VAL A 261 -7.19 -1.11 -1.55
C VAL A 261 -8.64 -1.46 -1.87
N ARG A 262 -8.92 -2.72 -2.22
CA ARG A 262 -10.27 -3.20 -2.51
C ARG A 262 -11.21 -2.98 -1.33
N GLY A 263 -10.82 -3.44 -0.14
CA GLY A 263 -11.63 -3.26 1.05
C GLY A 263 -11.84 -1.79 1.43
N TYR A 264 -10.82 -0.96 1.25
CA TYR A 264 -10.93 0.49 1.50
C TYR A 264 -11.93 1.15 0.55
N ASN A 265 -11.84 0.85 -0.75
CA ASN A 265 -12.70 1.41 -1.79
C ASN A 265 -14.19 1.07 -1.60
N GLU A 266 -14.54 -0.06 -0.93
CA GLU A 266 -15.93 -0.40 -0.62
C GLU A 266 -16.61 0.66 0.27
N ASN A 267 -15.89 1.29 1.19
CA ASN A 267 -16.43 2.26 2.14
C ASN A 267 -16.06 3.71 1.84
N TYR A 268 -14.93 3.93 1.14
CA TYR A 268 -14.44 5.24 0.75
C TYR A 268 -13.91 5.19 -0.67
N LYS A 269 -14.68 5.70 -1.61
CA LYS A 269 -14.35 5.64 -3.03
C LYS A 269 -13.08 6.43 -3.34
N LEU A 270 -12.15 5.76 -4.00
CA LEU A 270 -10.88 6.30 -4.45
C LEU A 270 -11.01 6.83 -5.87
N PHE A 271 -10.35 7.95 -6.13
CA PHE A 271 -10.29 8.54 -7.46
C PHE A 271 -9.03 8.09 -8.21
N ASP A 272 -9.12 8.10 -9.52
CA ASP A 272 -8.04 7.66 -10.39
C ASP A 272 -6.72 8.40 -10.14
N ASN A 273 -6.78 9.72 -10.00
CA ASN A 273 -5.62 10.54 -9.66
C ASN A 273 -4.99 10.19 -8.30
N GLU A 274 -5.76 9.70 -7.34
CA GLU A 274 -5.24 9.23 -6.05
C GLU A 274 -4.50 7.89 -6.20
N LEU A 275 -5.08 6.97 -6.97
CA LEU A 275 -4.48 5.65 -7.23
C LEU A 275 -3.13 5.74 -7.93
N TYR A 276 -2.95 6.73 -8.82
CA TYR A 276 -1.69 7.00 -9.49
C TYR A 276 -0.54 7.27 -8.52
N HIS A 277 -0.81 7.95 -7.41
CA HIS A 277 0.20 8.30 -6.41
C HIS A 277 0.47 7.20 -5.38
N LEU A 278 -0.44 6.22 -5.24
CA LEU A 278 -0.40 5.26 -4.13
C LEU A 278 0.90 4.44 -4.07
N TYR A 279 1.43 4.02 -5.24
CA TYR A 279 2.70 3.30 -5.31
C TYR A 279 3.85 4.10 -4.70
N ASN A 280 3.99 5.36 -5.08
CA ASN A 280 5.04 6.24 -4.58
C ASN A 280 4.85 6.55 -3.09
N LEU A 281 3.63 6.76 -2.63
CA LEU A 281 3.34 7.07 -1.22
C LEU A 281 3.67 5.89 -0.29
N ILE A 282 3.40 4.65 -0.71
CA ILE A 282 3.84 3.45 0.01
C ILE A 282 5.37 3.40 0.10
N GLY A 283 6.07 3.65 -1.00
CA GLY A 283 7.52 3.74 -1.03
C GLY A 283 8.06 4.85 -0.14
N MET A 284 7.46 6.04 -0.17
CA MET A 284 7.87 7.17 0.68
C MET A 284 7.61 6.92 2.17
N ARG A 285 6.55 6.19 2.55
CA ARG A 285 6.36 5.78 3.96
C ARG A 285 7.50 4.86 4.43
N LEU A 286 7.95 3.95 3.58
CA LEU A 286 9.13 3.13 3.86
C LEU A 286 10.41 3.97 3.96
N VAL A 287 10.61 4.93 3.06
CA VAL A 287 11.75 5.87 3.11
C VAL A 287 11.77 6.64 4.41
N VAL A 288 10.62 7.18 4.86
CA VAL A 288 10.50 7.87 6.15
C VAL A 288 10.86 6.94 7.32
N SER A 289 10.30 5.73 7.36
CA SER A 289 10.59 4.74 8.40
C SER A 289 12.08 4.39 8.48
N LEU A 290 12.70 4.10 7.32
CA LEU A 290 14.11 3.74 7.23
C LEU A 290 15.03 4.91 7.61
N THR A 291 14.67 6.14 7.22
CA THR A 291 15.43 7.34 7.58
C THR A 291 15.35 7.61 9.08
N LYS A 292 14.17 7.49 9.69
CA LYS A 292 13.99 7.59 11.15
C LYS A 292 14.81 6.53 11.90
N SER A 293 14.77 5.28 11.43
CA SER A 293 15.60 4.22 12.01
C SER A 293 17.09 4.54 11.93
N ALA A 294 17.57 5.04 10.78
CA ALA A 294 18.96 5.42 10.60
C ALA A 294 19.38 6.59 11.53
N ILE A 295 18.51 7.60 11.70
CA ILE A 295 18.74 8.70 12.65
C ILE A 295 18.81 8.16 14.08
N ASN A 296 17.84 7.33 14.49
CA ASN A 296 17.79 6.75 15.83
C ASN A 296 19.04 5.91 16.15
N LYS A 297 19.59 5.18 15.18
CA LYS A 297 20.85 4.45 15.34
C LYS A 297 22.04 5.36 15.64
N THR A 298 22.07 6.55 15.06
CA THR A 298 23.16 7.49 15.30
C THR A 298 23.02 8.19 16.66
N GLU A 299 21.80 8.50 17.07
CA GLU A 299 21.53 9.28 18.31
C GLU A 299 21.35 8.39 19.55
N PHE A 300 20.80 7.17 19.39
CA PHE A 300 20.38 6.30 20.50
C PHE A 300 20.90 4.87 20.35
N LYS A 301 22.22 4.68 20.39
CA LYS A 301 22.93 3.38 20.15
C LYS A 301 22.48 2.22 21.04
N GLU A 302 21.83 2.45 22.18
CA GLU A 302 21.46 1.42 23.16
C GLU A 302 19.99 0.94 23.07
N ASN A 303 19.15 1.58 22.26
CA ASN A 303 17.70 1.25 22.24
C ASN A 303 17.35 0.26 21.14
N LYS A 304 17.46 -1.04 21.45
CA LYS A 304 17.12 -2.14 20.52
C LYS A 304 15.66 -2.16 20.04
N TYR A 305 14.73 -1.56 20.79
CA TYR A 305 13.30 -1.53 20.44
C TYR A 305 13.01 -0.74 19.16
N LEU A 306 13.78 0.32 18.89
CA LEU A 306 13.64 1.16 17.70
C LEU A 306 14.18 0.50 16.41
N LEU A 307 14.77 -0.69 16.51
CA LEU A 307 15.44 -1.38 15.40
C LEU A 307 14.69 -2.60 14.86
N ILE A 308 13.64 -3.05 15.55
CA ILE A 308 12.97 -4.34 15.26
C ILE A 308 12.32 -4.41 13.88
N SER A 309 11.89 -3.28 13.33
CA SER A 309 11.19 -3.24 12.03
C SER A 309 12.08 -2.89 10.82
N GLU A 310 13.37 -2.61 11.04
CA GLU A 310 14.22 -2.10 9.96
C GLU A 310 14.50 -3.14 8.87
N ASP A 311 14.82 -4.38 9.25
CA ASP A 311 15.11 -5.44 8.27
C ASP A 311 13.88 -5.76 7.43
N SER A 312 12.69 -5.79 8.06
CA SER A 312 11.41 -5.97 7.35
C SER A 312 11.10 -4.82 6.40
N ALA A 313 11.44 -3.60 6.80
CA ALA A 313 11.24 -2.42 5.94
C ALA A 313 12.22 -2.42 4.74
N TRP A 314 13.48 -2.86 4.94
CA TRP A 314 14.41 -3.04 3.83
C TRP A 314 13.99 -4.16 2.88
N ASP A 315 13.55 -5.31 3.38
CA ASP A 315 13.02 -6.39 2.55
C ASP A 315 11.83 -5.89 1.71
N LEU A 316 10.88 -5.22 2.36
CA LEU A 316 9.70 -4.71 1.67
C LEU A 316 10.03 -3.65 0.62
N ILE A 317 10.90 -2.67 0.91
CA ILE A 317 11.19 -1.59 -0.04
C ILE A 317 11.90 -2.13 -1.30
N TYR A 318 12.77 -3.15 -1.16
CA TYR A 318 13.38 -3.80 -2.31
C TYR A 318 12.37 -4.56 -3.16
N LYS A 319 11.48 -5.32 -2.55
CA LYS A 319 10.38 -6.01 -3.25
C LYS A 319 9.45 -5.00 -3.92
N TRP A 320 9.14 -3.91 -3.25
CA TRP A 320 8.28 -2.85 -3.78
C TRP A 320 8.91 -2.14 -4.96
N TYR A 321 10.18 -1.79 -4.86
CA TYR A 321 10.97 -1.19 -5.95
C TYR A 321 11.06 -2.07 -7.20
N SER A 322 11.04 -3.42 -7.06
CA SER A 322 11.07 -4.34 -8.20
C SER A 322 9.73 -4.43 -8.96
N ILE A 323 8.65 -3.85 -8.42
CA ILE A 323 7.34 -3.81 -9.08
C ILE A 323 7.28 -2.59 -9.98
N ASP A 324 6.90 -2.79 -11.24
CA ASP A 324 6.65 -1.68 -12.16
C ASP A 324 5.52 -0.78 -11.63
N ARG A 325 5.76 0.54 -11.62
CA ARG A 325 4.82 1.53 -11.09
C ARG A 325 3.49 1.54 -11.85
N LYS A 326 3.54 1.47 -13.21
CA LYS A 326 2.32 1.46 -14.03
C LYS A 326 1.53 0.19 -13.80
N PHE A 327 2.22 -0.95 -13.67
CA PHE A 327 1.59 -2.23 -13.36
C PHE A 327 0.89 -2.19 -11.99
N ALA A 328 1.52 -1.62 -10.97
CA ALA A 328 0.88 -1.43 -9.67
C ALA A 328 -0.36 -0.54 -9.77
N TYR A 329 -0.26 0.59 -10.46
CA TYR A 329 -1.37 1.52 -10.70
C TYR A 329 -2.55 0.85 -11.41
N TYR A 330 -2.31 0.07 -12.47
CA TYR A 330 -3.36 -0.64 -13.20
C TYR A 330 -4.09 -1.67 -12.33
N ASN A 331 -3.34 -2.36 -11.46
CA ASN A 331 -3.93 -3.28 -10.49
C ASN A 331 -4.77 -2.54 -9.43
N PHE A 332 -4.34 -1.38 -8.95
CA PHE A 332 -5.13 -0.56 -8.03
C PHE A 332 -6.42 -0.06 -8.68
N ARG A 333 -6.37 0.35 -9.95
CA ARG A 333 -7.57 0.71 -10.71
C ARG A 333 -8.55 -0.45 -10.76
N GLN A 334 -8.09 -1.64 -11.12
CA GLN A 334 -8.91 -2.85 -11.18
C GLN A 334 -9.52 -3.19 -9.82
N ALA A 335 -8.77 -3.03 -8.73
CA ALA A 335 -9.25 -3.23 -7.36
C ALA A 335 -10.37 -2.26 -6.97
N CYS A 336 -10.49 -1.13 -7.67
CA CYS A 336 -11.48 -0.08 -7.46
C CYS A 336 -12.60 -0.08 -8.50
N ASP A 337 -12.79 -1.18 -9.23
CA ASP A 337 -13.81 -1.36 -10.28
C ASP A 337 -13.63 -0.41 -11.49
N LEU A 338 -12.43 0.10 -11.69
CA LEU A 338 -12.06 0.86 -12.88
C LEU A 338 -11.41 -0.08 -13.92
N THR A 339 -11.50 0.28 -15.20
CA THR A 339 -10.71 -0.43 -16.22
C THR A 339 -9.23 -0.33 -15.89
N PRO A 340 -8.45 -1.42 -16.02
CA PRO A 340 -7.03 -1.41 -15.64
C PRO A 340 -6.26 -0.26 -16.29
N HIS A 341 -6.27 -0.17 -17.61
CA HIS A 341 -5.63 0.92 -18.32
C HIS A 341 -6.59 2.12 -18.51
N PRO A 342 -6.18 3.38 -18.25
CA PRO A 342 -7.04 4.56 -18.38
C PRO A 342 -7.67 4.74 -19.77
N ASN A 343 -6.96 4.35 -20.82
CA ASN A 343 -7.40 4.44 -22.21
C ASN A 343 -8.07 3.16 -22.73
N GLN A 344 -8.30 2.14 -21.89
CA GLN A 344 -8.87 0.85 -22.31
C GLN A 344 -10.18 1.04 -23.07
N VAL A 345 -11.12 1.81 -22.53
CA VAL A 345 -12.43 2.04 -23.16
C VAL A 345 -12.29 2.74 -24.51
N LYS A 346 -11.37 3.70 -24.62
CA LYS A 346 -11.10 4.37 -25.90
C LYS A 346 -10.55 3.40 -26.94
N PHE A 347 -9.61 2.56 -26.53
CA PHE A 347 -9.03 1.53 -27.40
C PHE A 347 -10.08 0.51 -27.82
N ASP A 348 -10.88 -0.02 -26.90
CA ASP A 348 -11.93 -1.00 -27.19
C ASP A 348 -12.98 -0.42 -28.14
N THR A 349 -13.38 0.84 -27.92
CA THR A 349 -14.32 1.53 -28.80
C THR A 349 -13.74 1.72 -30.19
N TRP A 350 -12.48 2.14 -30.27
CA TRP A 350 -11.78 2.26 -31.55
C TRP A 350 -11.69 0.90 -32.24
N ALA A 351 -11.24 -0.16 -31.54
CA ALA A 351 -11.08 -1.49 -32.10
C ALA A 351 -12.38 -2.08 -32.64
N ILE A 352 -13.49 -1.91 -31.91
CA ILE A 352 -14.83 -2.37 -32.36
C ILE A 352 -15.29 -1.62 -33.63
N ASN A 353 -14.98 -0.33 -33.72
CA ASN A 353 -15.35 0.48 -34.86
C ASN A 353 -14.46 0.28 -36.08
N GLN A 354 -13.28 -0.33 -35.91
CA GLN A 354 -12.39 -0.70 -37.01
C GLN A 354 -12.82 -2.05 -37.57
N GLN A 355 -13.45 -2.05 -38.72
CA GLN A 355 -13.73 -3.30 -39.47
C GLN A 355 -12.47 -3.78 -40.18
N ILE A 356 -11.43 -4.11 -39.39
CA ILE A 356 -10.11 -4.49 -39.91
C ILE A 356 -10.22 -5.86 -40.60
N ASN A 357 -9.84 -5.89 -41.86
CA ASN A 357 -9.73 -7.10 -42.67
C ASN A 357 -8.26 -7.48 -42.83
N ILE A 358 -8.01 -8.73 -43.19
CA ILE A 358 -6.65 -9.23 -43.43
C ILE A 358 -5.92 -8.41 -44.52
N LYS A 359 -6.66 -7.85 -45.49
CA LYS A 359 -6.10 -6.98 -46.55
C LYS A 359 -5.63 -5.63 -46.02
N ASP A 360 -6.22 -5.16 -44.92
CA ASP A 360 -5.75 -3.91 -44.29
C ASP A 360 -4.40 -4.14 -43.61
N LEU A 361 -4.15 -5.35 -43.10
CA LEU A 361 -2.88 -5.73 -42.47
C LEU A 361 -1.83 -6.13 -43.53
N PHE A 362 -2.24 -6.89 -44.56
CA PHE A 362 -1.38 -7.41 -45.62
C PHE A 362 -1.94 -7.00 -47.00
N PRO A 363 -1.70 -5.77 -47.47
CA PRO A 363 -2.31 -5.27 -48.70
C PRO A 363 -1.98 -6.07 -49.95
N SER A 364 -0.78 -6.65 -50.00
CA SER A 364 -0.28 -7.43 -51.14
C SER A 364 -0.80 -8.89 -51.15
N ILE A 365 -1.49 -9.36 -50.11
CA ILE A 365 -1.95 -10.73 -50.01
C ILE A 365 -3.41 -10.89 -50.47
N ASN A 366 -3.63 -11.70 -51.49
CA ASN A 366 -4.97 -12.03 -52.02
C ASN A 366 -5.53 -13.33 -51.42
N LYS A 367 -5.05 -13.75 -50.27
CA LYS A 367 -5.52 -14.97 -49.57
C LYS A 367 -6.60 -14.60 -48.56
N ASN A 368 -7.72 -15.31 -48.58
CA ASN A 368 -8.85 -15.06 -47.67
C ASN A 368 -9.02 -16.16 -46.62
N GLU A 369 -8.20 -17.24 -46.69
CA GLU A 369 -8.31 -18.39 -45.80
C GLU A 369 -7.09 -18.44 -44.86
N PHE A 370 -7.37 -18.80 -43.61
CA PHE A 370 -6.34 -19.00 -42.59
C PHE A 370 -6.19 -20.50 -42.30
N LEU A 371 -4.94 -20.90 -42.12
CA LEU A 371 -4.62 -22.18 -41.47
C LEU A 371 -4.20 -21.85 -40.01
N LYS A 372 -5.06 -22.20 -39.07
CA LYS A 372 -4.72 -22.01 -37.66
C LYS A 372 -3.69 -23.06 -37.25
N LEU A 373 -2.53 -22.58 -36.79
CA LEU A 373 -1.46 -23.38 -36.22
C LEU A 373 -1.57 -23.37 -34.70
N ASP A 374 -1.75 -24.51 -34.09
CA ASP A 374 -1.72 -24.65 -32.63
C ASP A 374 -0.28 -24.80 -32.17
N LEU A 375 0.21 -23.83 -31.40
CA LEU A 375 1.53 -23.81 -30.77
C LEU A 375 1.42 -23.92 -29.24
N SER A 376 0.25 -24.32 -28.73
CA SER A 376 0.02 -24.51 -27.30
C SER A 376 0.82 -25.69 -26.74
N VAL A 377 0.87 -25.77 -25.43
CA VAL A 377 1.47 -26.90 -24.69
C VAL A 377 0.80 -28.27 -25.01
N SER A 378 -0.36 -28.25 -25.63
CA SER A 378 -1.10 -29.45 -26.07
C SER A 378 -0.96 -29.75 -27.57
N SER A 379 -0.13 -28.98 -28.29
CA SER A 379 0.02 -29.11 -29.73
C SER A 379 0.65 -30.46 -30.14
N GLU A 380 -0.10 -31.28 -30.88
CA GLU A 380 0.43 -32.49 -31.53
C GLU A 380 1.40 -32.16 -32.69
N TRP A 381 1.19 -31.01 -33.34
CA TRP A 381 2.03 -30.56 -34.45
C TRP A 381 3.46 -30.21 -33.99
N LEU A 382 3.60 -29.62 -32.81
CA LEU A 382 4.89 -29.33 -32.21
C LEU A 382 5.65 -30.63 -31.83
N GLY A 383 4.96 -31.62 -31.28
CA GLY A 383 5.55 -32.90 -30.84
C GLY A 383 6.23 -32.78 -29.46
N LEU A 384 7.42 -33.37 -29.30
CA LEU A 384 8.10 -33.45 -28.02
C LEU A 384 8.71 -32.12 -27.62
N SER A 385 8.75 -31.86 -26.30
CA SER A 385 9.26 -30.61 -25.68
C SER A 385 10.67 -30.20 -26.15
N ASP A 386 11.55 -31.18 -26.45
CA ASP A 386 12.90 -30.87 -26.90
C ASP A 386 12.96 -30.33 -28.35
N ASN A 387 11.96 -30.64 -29.15
CA ASN A 387 11.85 -30.14 -30.53
C ASN A 387 11.53 -28.64 -30.56
N PHE A 388 10.98 -28.06 -29.46
CA PHE A 388 10.69 -26.61 -29.38
C PHE A 388 11.91 -25.74 -29.12
N LYS A 389 12.99 -26.36 -28.67
CA LYS A 389 14.26 -25.65 -28.37
C LYS A 389 15.13 -25.51 -29.63
N ASP A 390 14.84 -26.29 -30.64
CA ASP A 390 15.54 -26.26 -31.91
C ASP A 390 14.79 -25.34 -32.88
N LEU A 391 15.27 -24.12 -32.99
CA LEU A 391 14.68 -23.07 -33.85
C LEU A 391 14.79 -23.45 -35.34
N ASP A 392 15.85 -24.12 -35.76
CA ASP A 392 16.06 -24.52 -37.15
C ASP A 392 15.03 -25.60 -37.53
N LEU A 393 14.78 -26.56 -36.63
CA LEU A 393 13.75 -27.54 -36.83
C LEU A 393 12.36 -26.92 -36.91
N PHE A 394 12.08 -25.93 -36.03
CA PHE A 394 10.81 -25.23 -36.02
C PHE A 394 10.59 -24.47 -37.33
N GLU A 395 11.62 -23.71 -37.77
CA GLU A 395 11.58 -22.96 -39.04
C GLU A 395 11.34 -23.91 -40.24
N ASN A 396 12.06 -25.04 -40.33
CA ASN A 396 11.87 -26.02 -41.37
C ASN A 396 10.44 -26.60 -41.39
N LYS A 397 9.85 -26.84 -40.22
CA LYS A 397 8.45 -27.29 -40.11
C LYS A 397 7.46 -26.23 -40.61
N ILE A 398 7.68 -24.95 -40.27
CA ILE A 398 6.86 -23.84 -40.77
C ILE A 398 6.97 -23.72 -42.29
N ASN A 399 8.20 -23.71 -42.82
CA ASN A 399 8.46 -23.64 -44.26
C ASN A 399 7.78 -24.76 -45.02
N TYR A 400 7.87 -25.97 -44.50
CA TYR A 400 7.16 -27.13 -45.10
C TYR A 400 5.64 -26.92 -45.08
N LEU A 401 5.08 -26.46 -43.94
CA LEU A 401 3.65 -26.19 -43.82
C LEU A 401 3.18 -25.08 -44.78
N GLN A 402 3.98 -24.02 -44.99
CA GLN A 402 3.70 -22.99 -45.96
C GLN A 402 3.68 -23.52 -47.40
N GLN A 403 4.64 -24.38 -47.75
CA GLN A 403 4.71 -24.99 -49.10
C GLN A 403 3.50 -25.87 -49.39
N GLN A 404 2.93 -26.55 -48.37
CA GLN A 404 1.73 -27.39 -48.53
C GLN A 404 0.43 -26.56 -48.55
N ASN A 405 0.44 -25.29 -48.17
CA ASN A 405 -0.72 -24.43 -48.05
C ASN A 405 -0.48 -23.04 -48.69
N LEU A 406 -0.10 -23.04 -49.95
CA LEU A 406 0.25 -21.81 -50.70
C LEU A 406 -0.89 -20.82 -50.81
N ASP A 407 -2.13 -21.30 -50.72
CA ASP A 407 -3.37 -20.51 -50.80
C ASP A 407 -3.82 -19.92 -49.46
N LYS A 408 -3.16 -20.28 -48.34
CA LYS A 408 -3.56 -19.90 -46.98
C LYS A 408 -2.48 -19.05 -46.25
N ILE A 409 -2.93 -18.26 -45.28
CA ILE A 409 -2.06 -17.60 -44.32
C ILE A 409 -2.01 -18.45 -43.06
N ILE A 410 -0.82 -18.85 -42.64
CA ILE A 410 -0.65 -19.57 -41.38
C ILE A 410 -0.69 -18.57 -40.24
N SER A 411 -1.53 -18.81 -39.24
CA SER A 411 -1.65 -17.95 -38.06
C SER A 411 -1.62 -18.73 -36.76
N GLY A 412 -0.89 -18.23 -35.76
CA GLY A 412 -0.87 -18.74 -34.40
C GLY A 412 -1.99 -18.14 -33.54
N GLY A 413 -2.27 -18.78 -32.39
CA GLY A 413 -3.36 -18.40 -31.50
C GLY A 413 -3.05 -17.23 -30.56
N TYR A 414 -4.08 -16.44 -30.21
CA TYR A 414 -4.05 -15.44 -29.16
C TYR A 414 -4.35 -16.07 -27.79
N LEU A 415 -3.69 -15.58 -26.73
CA LEU A 415 -3.76 -16.11 -25.36
C LEU A 415 -3.40 -17.61 -25.25
N GLU A 416 -2.53 -18.06 -26.12
CA GLU A 416 -2.12 -19.45 -26.22
C GLU A 416 -1.01 -19.76 -25.19
N PRO A 417 -1.18 -20.77 -24.30
CA PRO A 417 -0.13 -21.17 -23.37
C PRO A 417 0.96 -21.94 -24.14
N ARG A 418 2.18 -21.40 -24.17
CA ARG A 418 3.31 -21.92 -24.97
C ARG A 418 4.49 -22.31 -24.10
N GLN A 419 5.18 -23.39 -24.46
CA GLN A 419 6.50 -23.74 -23.93
C GLN A 419 7.67 -23.13 -24.69
N LEU A 420 7.42 -22.44 -25.79
CA LEU A 420 8.45 -21.84 -26.66
C LEU A 420 9.30 -20.75 -26.00
N TYR A 421 8.85 -20.21 -24.86
CA TYR A 421 9.49 -19.07 -24.18
C TYR A 421 10.51 -19.49 -23.11
N ASN A 422 11.38 -20.46 -23.46
CA ASN A 422 12.38 -21.01 -22.53
C ASN A 422 13.76 -20.34 -22.64
N THR A 423 13.97 -19.42 -23.58
CA THR A 423 15.24 -18.70 -23.74
C THR A 423 15.39 -17.60 -22.71
N GLU A 424 16.62 -17.15 -22.48
CA GLU A 424 16.93 -16.10 -21.50
C GLU A 424 16.19 -14.78 -21.77
N ASN A 425 15.87 -14.46 -23.01
CA ASN A 425 15.14 -13.26 -23.43
C ASN A 425 13.70 -13.20 -22.88
N TYR A 426 13.10 -14.34 -22.52
CA TYR A 426 11.74 -14.43 -21.98
C TYR A 426 11.72 -14.65 -20.47
N LYS A 427 12.89 -14.79 -19.86
CA LYS A 427 13.04 -14.92 -18.41
C LYS A 427 13.11 -13.57 -17.75
N ARG A 428 12.47 -13.45 -16.59
CA ARG A 428 12.64 -12.30 -15.71
C ARG A 428 12.74 -12.76 -14.27
N GLU A 429 13.47 -12.01 -13.48
CA GLU A 429 13.57 -12.23 -12.06
C GLU A 429 12.31 -11.65 -11.39
N CYS A 430 11.56 -12.51 -10.70
CA CYS A 430 10.37 -12.17 -9.93
C CYS A 430 10.60 -12.47 -8.45
N ASN A 431 9.68 -12.05 -7.59
CA ASN A 431 9.80 -12.25 -6.14
C ASN A 431 9.94 -13.73 -5.72
N ASN A 432 9.45 -14.65 -6.54
CA ASN A 432 9.50 -16.11 -6.28
C ASN A 432 10.57 -16.83 -7.08
N GLY A 433 11.50 -16.11 -7.70
CA GLY A 433 12.56 -16.66 -8.55
C GLY A 433 12.42 -16.26 -10.01
N ILE A 434 13.14 -16.98 -10.89
CA ILE A 434 13.12 -16.72 -12.32
C ILE A 434 11.83 -17.33 -12.89
N GLU A 435 11.03 -16.48 -13.55
CA GLU A 435 9.82 -16.88 -14.27
C GLU A 435 9.99 -16.64 -15.78
N SER A 436 9.43 -17.50 -16.58
CA SER A 436 9.34 -17.34 -18.04
C SER A 436 7.94 -16.94 -18.44
N ARG A 437 7.81 -16.23 -19.56
CA ARG A 437 6.49 -16.07 -20.19
C ARG A 437 5.93 -17.44 -20.56
N THR A 438 4.65 -17.62 -20.33
CA THR A 438 3.95 -18.88 -20.65
C THR A 438 2.74 -18.67 -21.55
N ILE A 439 2.29 -17.43 -21.71
CA ILE A 439 1.12 -17.10 -22.53
C ILE A 439 1.52 -16.13 -23.64
N HIS A 440 1.17 -16.48 -24.86
CA HIS A 440 1.32 -15.62 -26.03
C HIS A 440 0.19 -14.59 -26.09
N LEU A 441 0.55 -13.30 -26.08
CA LEU A 441 -0.40 -12.19 -26.05
C LEU A 441 -0.66 -11.55 -27.43
N GLY A 442 -0.15 -12.18 -28.49
CA GLY A 442 -0.31 -11.74 -29.88
C GLY A 442 -0.97 -12.80 -30.76
N VAL A 443 -1.07 -12.51 -32.02
CA VAL A 443 -1.34 -13.48 -33.09
C VAL A 443 -0.13 -13.46 -34.02
N ASP A 444 0.51 -14.60 -34.20
CA ASP A 444 1.61 -14.73 -35.18
C ASP A 444 1.03 -15.01 -36.56
N PHE A 445 1.67 -14.42 -37.58
CA PHE A 445 1.39 -14.69 -38.97
C PHE A 445 2.68 -15.11 -39.67
N TRP A 446 2.66 -16.22 -40.38
CA TRP A 446 3.75 -16.66 -41.22
C TRP A 446 3.40 -16.35 -42.68
N VAL A 447 4.12 -15.40 -43.25
CA VAL A 447 3.96 -14.92 -44.61
C VAL A 447 5.33 -14.96 -45.32
N ASN A 448 5.33 -14.83 -46.63
CA ASN A 448 6.58 -14.85 -47.42
C ASN A 448 7.46 -13.64 -47.08
N GLU A 449 8.78 -13.80 -47.21
CA GLU A 449 9.73 -12.70 -47.08
C GLU A 449 9.39 -11.57 -48.06
N GLY A 450 9.48 -10.32 -47.58
CA GLY A 450 9.14 -9.13 -48.37
C GLY A 450 7.64 -8.81 -48.45
N THR A 451 6.79 -9.55 -47.72
CA THR A 451 5.36 -9.20 -47.62
C THR A 451 5.19 -7.85 -46.96
N GLU A 452 4.45 -6.95 -47.62
CA GLU A 452 4.10 -5.64 -47.06
C GLU A 452 3.13 -5.79 -45.87
N ILE A 453 3.44 -5.08 -44.78
CA ILE A 453 2.63 -5.06 -43.54
C ILE A 453 2.24 -3.64 -43.23
N THR A 454 0.94 -3.38 -43.05
CA THR A 454 0.42 -2.07 -42.67
C THR A 454 0.25 -1.98 -41.14
N CYS A 455 0.79 -0.94 -40.51
CA CYS A 455 0.51 -0.63 -39.12
C CYS A 455 -0.84 0.08 -39.04
N LEU A 456 -1.79 -0.51 -38.35
CA LEU A 456 -3.17 0.01 -38.23
C LEU A 456 -3.33 1.07 -37.12
N LEU A 457 -2.31 1.25 -36.28
CA LEU A 457 -2.32 2.18 -35.13
C LEU A 457 -1.67 3.52 -35.46
N TYR A 458 -0.76 3.56 -36.43
CA TYR A 458 -0.03 4.78 -36.80
C TYR A 458 -0.62 5.43 -38.04
N THR A 459 -1.11 6.65 -37.88
CA THR A 459 -1.53 7.49 -38.99
C THR A 459 -0.48 8.54 -39.35
N SER A 460 0.60 8.69 -38.55
CA SER A 460 1.71 9.61 -38.82
C SER A 460 2.94 9.21 -38.01
N ASP A 461 4.07 9.17 -38.69
CA ASP A 461 5.47 9.17 -38.26
C ASP A 461 5.86 8.17 -37.16
N ALA A 462 6.38 7.01 -37.60
CA ALA A 462 6.96 5.98 -36.74
C ALA A 462 8.35 6.35 -36.18
N ALA A 463 8.81 7.58 -36.33
CA ALA A 463 10.15 8.02 -35.92
C ALA A 463 10.26 8.34 -34.40
N ASP A 464 9.15 8.44 -33.68
CA ASP A 464 9.15 8.89 -32.26
C ASP A 464 9.09 7.75 -31.22
N GLU A 465 9.26 6.48 -31.60
CA GLU A 465 9.12 5.34 -30.67
C GLU A 465 10.40 4.62 -30.24
N GLU A 466 11.57 5.19 -30.44
CA GLU A 466 12.79 4.62 -29.85
C GLU A 466 12.94 4.89 -28.33
N ASP A 467 12.01 5.65 -27.71
CA ASP A 467 12.10 6.06 -26.29
C ASP A 467 10.95 5.57 -25.39
N SER A 468 10.31 4.43 -25.66
CA SER A 468 9.26 3.93 -24.76
C SER A 468 9.58 2.58 -24.14
#